data_1a7b6a09bb00a9434451eb6dfabb05c8
#
_entry.id   1a7b6a09bb00a9434451eb6dfabb05c8
#
_cell.length_a   1.000
_cell.length_b   1.000
_cell.length_c   1.000
_cell.angle_alpha   90.00
_cell.angle_beta   90.00
_cell.angle_gamma   90.00
#
_symmetry.space_group_name_H-M   'P 1'
#
loop_
_entity.id
_entity.type
_entity.pdbx_description
1 polymer ?
#
loop_
_entity_poly.entity_id
_entity_poly.type
_entity_poly.pdbx_seq_one_letter_code
_entity_poly.pdbx_strand_id
1 'polypeptide(L)'
;MISEALSYPFFQRALIAGLLAAVACGIVGTFVVVRGIASISGGLAHAAFGGVGLGYLMGFDPTLGALGFGLASAFGVEVAERRLKQGIDTLIAMVWAIGMALGIVFIALAPGPEPDLMGYLFGNILFVPARFLFFIAGLDLVIVGVVIFLFRRLEAVSFDEEFAWVIGMPVEALSLLLLALVATTVVILIRVVGVILVLALLTMPAAIARHWTDSLAPMMVLATIVGAVCITVGLFFSWMLSSVFSLDVPTGPAIILLAAFGYATSAVIRRILPGR
;
A
#
# COMPACT_ATOMS: atom_id res chain seq x y z
N MET A 1 -21.67 22.56 2.12
CA MET A 1 -21.16 21.21 2.45
C MET A 1 -19.78 20.93 1.83
N ILE A 2 -19.62 20.82 0.49
CA ILE A 2 -18.27 20.57 -0.12
C ILE A 2 -17.32 21.74 0.15
N SER A 3 -17.74 22.98 -0.07
CA SER A 3 -16.95 24.18 0.23
C SER A 3 -16.63 24.33 1.73
N GLU A 4 -17.49 23.88 2.57
CA GLU A 4 -17.32 23.87 4.02
C GLU A 4 -16.27 22.83 4.44
N ALA A 5 -16.34 21.60 3.95
CA ALA A 5 -15.31 20.57 4.19
C ALA A 5 -13.92 21.06 3.77
N LEU A 6 -13.82 21.67 2.59
CA LEU A 6 -12.58 22.24 2.06
C LEU A 6 -12.08 23.49 2.80
N SER A 7 -12.88 24.12 3.65
CA SER A 7 -12.43 25.23 4.50
C SER A 7 -11.58 24.76 5.69
N TYR A 8 -11.65 23.48 6.05
CA TYR A 8 -10.91 22.92 7.18
C TYR A 8 -9.52 22.43 6.76
N PRO A 9 -8.42 22.94 7.37
CA PRO A 9 -7.07 22.54 7.01
C PRO A 9 -6.78 21.04 7.17
N PHE A 10 -7.40 20.38 8.14
CA PHE A 10 -7.23 18.93 8.33
C PHE A 10 -7.84 18.13 7.17
N PHE A 11 -8.98 18.54 6.64
CA PHE A 11 -9.62 17.88 5.50
C PHE A 11 -8.80 18.07 4.20
N GLN A 12 -8.25 19.28 3.99
CA GLN A 12 -7.36 19.54 2.86
C GLN A 12 -6.11 18.63 2.92
N ARG A 13 -5.50 18.49 4.12
CA ARG A 13 -4.34 17.61 4.31
C ARG A 13 -4.69 16.15 4.08
N ALA A 14 -5.84 15.69 4.57
CA ALA A 14 -6.35 14.34 4.34
C ALA A 14 -6.53 14.06 2.84
N LEU A 15 -7.13 15.00 2.11
CA LEU A 15 -7.35 14.88 0.68
C LEU A 15 -6.02 14.82 -0.09
N ILE A 16 -5.07 15.72 0.21
CA ILE A 16 -3.75 15.74 -0.43
C ILE A 16 -3.00 14.43 -0.11
N ALA A 17 -2.97 14.02 1.16
CA ALA A 17 -2.32 12.76 1.57
C ALA A 17 -2.92 11.56 0.86
N GLY A 18 -4.25 11.51 0.75
CA GLY A 18 -4.96 10.45 0.05
C GLY A 18 -4.64 10.43 -1.45
N LEU A 19 -4.63 11.58 -2.12
CA LEU A 19 -4.30 11.67 -3.54
C LEU A 19 -2.85 11.25 -3.82
N LEU A 20 -1.90 11.66 -2.99
CA LEU A 20 -0.52 11.16 -3.06
C LEU A 20 -0.47 9.65 -2.83
N ALA A 21 -1.16 9.13 -1.80
CA ALA A 21 -1.25 7.69 -1.59
C ALA A 21 -1.85 6.93 -2.78
N ALA A 22 -2.82 7.54 -3.49
CA ALA A 22 -3.38 6.94 -4.71
C ALA A 22 -2.34 6.82 -5.84
N VAL A 23 -1.41 7.79 -5.96
CA VAL A 23 -0.31 7.72 -6.94
C VAL A 23 0.62 6.55 -6.63
N ALA A 24 1.16 6.50 -5.40
CA ALA A 24 2.04 5.40 -4.98
C ALA A 24 1.35 4.03 -5.14
N CYS A 25 0.12 3.90 -4.60
CA CYS A 25 -0.64 2.65 -4.65
C CYS A 25 -1.06 2.26 -6.06
N GLY A 26 -1.42 3.21 -6.92
CA GLY A 26 -1.81 2.93 -8.29
C GLY A 26 -0.65 2.38 -9.13
N ILE A 27 0.55 2.94 -8.96
CA ILE A 27 1.75 2.50 -9.67
C ILE A 27 2.26 1.17 -9.10
N VAL A 28 2.55 1.12 -7.80
CA VAL A 28 3.13 -0.07 -7.15
C VAL A 28 2.13 -1.22 -7.10
N GLY A 29 0.85 -0.93 -6.83
CA GLY A 29 -0.23 -1.91 -6.83
C GLY A 29 -0.46 -2.57 -8.18
N THR A 30 -0.20 -1.88 -9.28
CA THR A 30 -0.25 -2.47 -10.63
C THR A 30 0.78 -3.60 -10.75
N PHE A 31 2.01 -3.42 -10.31
CA PHE A 31 3.02 -4.49 -10.30
C PHE A 31 2.61 -5.64 -9.37
N VAL A 32 2.10 -5.32 -8.19
CA VAL A 32 1.62 -6.31 -7.21
C VAL A 32 0.52 -7.20 -7.78
N VAL A 33 -0.46 -6.61 -8.48
CA VAL A 33 -1.58 -7.34 -9.07
C VAL A 33 -1.16 -8.13 -10.31
N VAL A 34 -0.30 -7.57 -11.18
CA VAL A 34 0.18 -8.25 -12.39
C VAL A 34 1.03 -9.45 -12.05
N ARG A 35 1.92 -9.35 -11.07
CA ARG A 35 2.76 -10.46 -10.59
C ARG A 35 2.00 -11.49 -9.74
N GLY A 36 0.76 -11.20 -9.33
CA GLY A 36 -0.03 -12.09 -8.47
C GLY A 36 0.47 -12.19 -7.03
N ILE A 37 1.22 -11.19 -6.55
CA ILE A 37 1.84 -11.17 -5.21
C ILE A 37 1.10 -10.26 -4.22
N ALA A 38 -0.22 -10.15 -4.34
CA ALA A 38 -1.02 -9.27 -3.48
C ALA A 38 -0.86 -9.56 -1.98
N SER A 39 -0.67 -10.83 -1.61
CA SER A 39 -0.43 -11.28 -0.23
C SER A 39 0.84 -10.67 0.38
N ILE A 40 1.85 -10.32 -0.45
CA ILE A 40 3.13 -9.79 0.04
C ILE A 40 2.97 -8.41 0.69
N SER A 41 2.09 -7.57 0.16
CA SER A 41 1.83 -6.25 0.73
C SER A 41 1.28 -6.36 2.15
N GLY A 42 0.38 -7.33 2.40
CA GLY A 42 -0.13 -7.66 3.74
C GLY A 42 0.95 -8.21 4.66
N GLY A 43 1.71 -9.18 4.18
CA GLY A 43 2.82 -9.77 4.94
C GLY A 43 3.84 -8.73 5.37
N LEU A 44 4.26 -7.86 4.45
CA LEU A 44 5.22 -6.79 4.73
C LEU A 44 4.65 -5.72 5.68
N ALA A 45 3.35 -5.39 5.57
CA ALA A 45 2.67 -4.47 6.48
C ALA A 45 2.73 -4.97 7.93
N HIS A 46 2.42 -6.24 8.12
CA HIS A 46 2.45 -6.85 9.45
C HIS A 46 3.87 -7.14 9.93
N ALA A 47 4.79 -7.50 9.04
CA ALA A 47 6.20 -7.66 9.38
C ALA A 47 6.82 -6.34 9.87
N ALA A 48 6.48 -5.22 9.24
CA ALA A 48 6.91 -3.89 9.64
C ALA A 48 6.54 -3.55 11.10
N PHE A 49 5.48 -4.17 11.64
CA PHE A 49 5.10 -4.01 13.04
C PHE A 49 6.19 -4.48 14.01
N GLY A 50 6.97 -5.51 13.64
CA GLY A 50 8.18 -5.93 14.39
C GLY A 50 9.19 -4.78 14.53
N GLY A 51 9.38 -4.02 13.46
CA GLY A 51 10.25 -2.84 13.47
C GLY A 51 9.68 -1.67 14.28
N VAL A 52 8.35 -1.48 14.26
CA VAL A 52 7.69 -0.50 15.14
C VAL A 52 7.98 -0.82 16.60
N GLY A 53 7.77 -2.07 17.02
CA GLY A 53 8.06 -2.53 18.37
C GLY A 53 9.53 -2.33 18.76
N LEU A 54 10.45 -2.64 17.84
CA LEU A 54 11.88 -2.43 18.06
C LEU A 54 12.21 -0.94 18.28
N GLY A 55 11.59 -0.04 17.51
CA GLY A 55 11.74 1.41 17.68
C GLY A 55 11.30 1.88 19.06
N TYR A 56 10.15 1.39 19.56
CA TYR A 56 9.68 1.68 20.91
C TYR A 56 10.63 1.13 21.98
N LEU A 57 11.10 -0.12 21.83
CA LEU A 57 12.01 -0.74 22.80
C LEU A 57 13.35 -0.01 22.89
N MET A 58 13.92 0.38 21.77
CA MET A 58 15.23 1.01 21.69
C MET A 58 15.20 2.55 21.74
N GLY A 59 14.02 3.16 21.77
CA GLY A 59 13.85 4.62 21.91
C GLY A 59 14.19 5.43 20.65
N PHE A 60 14.11 4.85 19.46
CA PHE A 60 14.25 5.58 18.19
C PHE A 60 12.91 5.67 17.42
N ASP A 61 12.87 6.46 16.33
CA ASP A 61 11.62 6.64 15.56
C ASP A 61 11.07 5.29 15.06
N PRO A 62 9.87 4.88 15.51
CA PRO A 62 9.25 3.61 15.10
C PRO A 62 9.05 3.46 13.58
N THR A 63 8.98 4.58 12.84
CA THR A 63 8.87 4.55 11.37
C THR A 63 10.15 4.04 10.72
N LEU A 64 11.33 4.42 11.27
CA LEU A 64 12.61 3.91 10.78
C LEU A 64 12.76 2.42 11.08
N GLY A 65 12.30 1.97 12.25
CA GLY A 65 12.24 0.56 12.61
C GLY A 65 11.34 -0.22 11.64
N ALA A 66 10.14 0.28 11.40
CA ALA A 66 9.19 -0.30 10.44
C ALA A 66 9.79 -0.42 9.03
N LEU A 67 10.47 0.64 8.56
CA LEU A 67 11.10 0.65 7.24
C LEU A 67 12.23 -0.38 7.16
N GLY A 68 13.13 -0.41 8.16
CA GLY A 68 14.21 -1.38 8.21
C GLY A 68 13.72 -2.82 8.25
N PHE A 69 12.71 -3.10 9.10
CA PHE A 69 12.12 -4.44 9.21
C PHE A 69 11.34 -4.84 7.96
N GLY A 70 10.58 -3.92 7.36
CA GLY A 70 9.86 -4.13 6.11
C GLY A 70 10.80 -4.45 4.94
N LEU A 71 11.88 -3.68 4.78
CA LEU A 71 12.91 -3.94 3.76
C LEU A 71 13.67 -5.24 4.01
N ALA A 72 14.05 -5.52 5.26
CA ALA A 72 14.70 -6.78 5.63
C ALA A 72 13.79 -7.99 5.34
N SER A 73 12.48 -7.86 5.60
CA SER A 73 11.49 -8.88 5.30
C SER A 73 11.32 -9.09 3.81
N ALA A 74 11.26 -8.01 3.01
CA ALA A 74 11.19 -8.09 1.56
C ALA A 74 12.42 -8.81 0.97
N PHE A 75 13.61 -8.43 1.43
CA PHE A 75 14.86 -9.11 1.06
C PHE A 75 14.87 -10.59 1.49
N GLY A 76 14.45 -10.86 2.73
CA GLY A 76 14.38 -12.22 3.28
C GLY A 76 13.46 -13.13 2.48
N VAL A 77 12.27 -12.64 2.10
CA VAL A 77 11.32 -13.38 1.27
C VAL A 77 11.92 -13.70 -0.09
N GLU A 78 12.50 -12.74 -0.80
CA GLU A 78 13.11 -12.92 -2.12
C GLU A 78 14.25 -13.96 -2.08
N VAL A 79 15.15 -13.84 -1.09
CA VAL A 79 16.28 -14.78 -0.93
C VAL A 79 15.78 -16.18 -0.55
N ALA A 80 14.79 -16.28 0.32
CA ALA A 80 14.26 -17.56 0.76
C ALA A 80 13.49 -18.27 -0.35
N GLU A 81 12.70 -17.55 -1.15
CA GLU A 81 12.00 -18.10 -2.31
C GLU A 81 12.98 -18.76 -3.28
N ARG A 82 14.05 -18.04 -3.64
CA ARG A 82 15.05 -18.54 -4.59
C ARG A 82 15.89 -19.70 -4.04
N ARG A 83 16.29 -19.63 -2.78
CA ARG A 83 17.19 -20.63 -2.18
C ARG A 83 16.48 -21.86 -1.64
N LEU A 84 15.31 -21.66 -1.01
CA LEU A 84 14.60 -22.74 -0.33
C LEU A 84 13.54 -23.40 -1.23
N LYS A 85 13.25 -22.82 -2.40
CA LYS A 85 12.20 -23.28 -3.33
C LYS A 85 10.85 -23.46 -2.64
N GLN A 86 10.59 -22.65 -1.62
CA GLN A 86 9.31 -22.61 -0.92
C GLN A 86 8.35 -21.66 -1.64
N GLY A 87 7.06 -21.97 -1.63
CA GLY A 87 6.05 -21.08 -2.21
C GLY A 87 6.03 -19.72 -1.51
N ILE A 88 5.95 -18.66 -2.29
CA ILE A 88 5.99 -17.27 -1.82
C ILE A 88 4.94 -17.01 -0.72
N ASP A 89 3.72 -17.55 -0.86
CA ASP A 89 2.66 -17.37 0.12
C ASP A 89 2.99 -17.97 1.49
N THR A 90 3.71 -19.10 1.52
CA THR A 90 4.19 -19.72 2.77
C THR A 90 5.22 -18.82 3.46
N LEU A 91 6.15 -18.28 2.70
CA LEU A 91 7.17 -17.36 3.23
C LEU A 91 6.54 -16.06 3.76
N ILE A 92 5.57 -15.53 3.05
CA ILE A 92 4.81 -14.35 3.47
C ILE A 92 4.08 -14.62 4.79
N ALA A 93 3.40 -15.77 4.92
CA ALA A 93 2.71 -16.14 6.15
C ALA A 93 3.66 -16.27 7.34
N MET A 94 4.87 -16.85 7.12
CA MET A 94 5.90 -16.93 8.16
C MET A 94 6.40 -15.56 8.58
N VAL A 95 6.73 -14.69 7.63
CA VAL A 95 7.23 -13.33 7.89
C VAL A 95 6.18 -12.50 8.61
N TRP A 96 4.91 -12.63 8.22
CA TRP A 96 3.77 -12.02 8.91
C TRP A 96 3.72 -12.44 10.39
N ALA A 97 3.68 -13.75 10.65
CA ALA A 97 3.56 -14.26 12.01
C ALA A 97 4.76 -13.87 12.89
N ILE A 98 5.99 -13.98 12.36
CA ILE A 98 7.21 -13.63 13.08
C ILE A 98 7.24 -12.12 13.37
N GLY A 99 6.95 -11.29 12.39
CA GLY A 99 6.95 -9.83 12.56
C GLY A 99 5.94 -9.35 13.59
N MET A 100 4.72 -9.88 13.55
CA MET A 100 3.70 -9.57 14.56
C MET A 100 4.11 -10.03 15.96
N ALA A 101 4.62 -11.27 16.10
CA ALA A 101 5.07 -11.79 17.38
C ALA A 101 6.21 -10.97 17.98
N LEU A 102 7.23 -10.65 17.18
CA LEU A 102 8.35 -9.81 17.61
C LEU A 102 7.88 -8.41 17.98
N GLY A 103 6.98 -7.82 17.20
CA GLY A 103 6.43 -6.49 17.48
C GLY A 103 5.73 -6.44 18.84
N ILE A 104 4.87 -7.42 19.13
CA ILE A 104 4.17 -7.50 20.42
C ILE A 104 5.16 -7.70 21.58
N VAL A 105 6.14 -8.59 21.42
CA VAL A 105 7.16 -8.82 22.44
C VAL A 105 7.99 -7.56 22.71
N PHE A 106 8.43 -6.87 21.68
CA PHE A 106 9.22 -5.64 21.83
C PHE A 106 8.41 -4.51 22.48
N ILE A 107 7.13 -4.36 22.14
CA ILE A 107 6.26 -3.38 22.79
C ILE A 107 6.03 -3.72 24.26
N ALA A 108 5.81 -5.00 24.59
CA ALA A 108 5.61 -5.45 25.96
C ALA A 108 6.87 -5.23 26.84
N LEU A 109 8.06 -5.22 26.24
CA LEU A 109 9.34 -4.96 26.93
C LEU A 109 9.72 -3.48 26.92
N ALA A 110 9.06 -2.66 26.12
CA ALA A 110 9.38 -1.24 25.97
C ALA A 110 8.98 -0.44 27.24
N PRO A 111 9.81 0.50 27.71
CA PRO A 111 9.44 1.39 28.80
C PRO A 111 8.44 2.45 28.31
N GLY A 112 7.37 2.71 29.07
CA GLY A 112 6.42 3.79 28.79
C GLY A 112 5.00 3.32 28.47
N PRO A 113 4.12 4.24 28.03
CA PRO A 113 2.74 3.89 27.68
C PRO A 113 2.68 3.05 26.39
N GLU A 114 1.73 2.14 26.33
CA GLU A 114 1.50 1.31 25.15
C GLU A 114 1.12 2.18 23.93
N PRO A 115 1.68 1.88 22.74
CA PRO A 115 1.32 2.59 21.52
C PRO A 115 -0.13 2.31 21.11
N ASP A 116 -0.74 3.28 20.43
CA ASP A 116 -2.09 3.12 19.85
C ASP A 116 -2.07 2.12 18.66
N LEU A 117 -2.34 0.85 18.96
CA LEU A 117 -2.40 -0.21 17.97
C LEU A 117 -3.59 -0.05 17.01
N MET A 118 -4.70 0.54 17.50
CA MET A 118 -5.87 0.80 16.66
C MET A 118 -5.56 1.88 15.62
N GLY A 119 -4.85 2.94 16.01
CA GLY A 119 -4.36 3.96 15.08
C GLY A 119 -3.39 3.39 14.03
N TYR A 120 -2.58 2.40 14.39
CA TYR A 120 -1.69 1.73 13.43
C TYR A 120 -2.47 0.88 12.40
N LEU A 121 -3.48 0.13 12.84
CA LEU A 121 -4.25 -0.76 11.96
C LEU A 121 -5.20 0.01 11.03
N PHE A 122 -5.96 0.94 11.59
CA PHE A 122 -7.01 1.67 10.86
C PHE A 122 -6.51 3.00 10.28
N GLY A 123 -5.39 3.51 10.78
CA GLY A 123 -4.88 4.82 10.41
C GLY A 123 -5.76 5.97 10.89
N ASN A 124 -5.32 7.18 10.66
CA ASN A 124 -6.12 8.36 10.88
C ASN A 124 -5.82 9.41 9.80
N ILE A 125 -6.37 9.19 8.62
CA ILE A 125 -6.14 10.04 7.45
C ILE A 125 -6.53 11.51 7.70
N LEU A 126 -7.46 11.77 8.63
CA LEU A 126 -7.90 13.14 8.95
C LEU A 126 -6.88 13.92 9.78
N PHE A 127 -5.97 13.24 10.50
CA PHE A 127 -5.00 13.88 11.40
C PHE A 127 -3.55 13.77 10.90
N VAL A 128 -3.35 13.82 9.59
CA VAL A 128 -2.02 13.75 8.98
C VAL A 128 -1.24 15.04 9.26
N PRO A 129 -0.07 14.95 9.94
CA PRO A 129 0.79 16.11 10.12
C PRO A 129 1.34 16.59 8.77
N ALA A 130 1.43 17.92 8.57
CA ALA A 130 1.88 18.49 7.31
C ALA A 130 3.27 17.98 6.85
N ARG A 131 4.17 17.68 7.79
CA ARG A 131 5.50 17.10 7.48
C ARG A 131 5.41 15.77 6.74
N PHE A 132 4.39 14.95 7.02
CA PHE A 132 4.22 13.66 6.35
C PHE A 132 3.82 13.78 4.89
N LEU A 133 3.16 14.88 4.48
CA LEU A 133 2.87 15.14 3.07
C LEU A 133 4.16 15.21 2.23
N PHE A 134 5.21 15.83 2.77
CA PHE A 134 6.51 15.89 2.10
C PHE A 134 7.17 14.52 1.99
N PHE A 135 7.02 13.65 3.02
CA PHE A 135 7.53 12.28 2.94
C PHE A 135 6.82 11.46 1.88
N ILE A 136 5.49 11.56 1.78
CA ILE A 136 4.72 10.85 0.75
C ILE A 136 5.04 11.40 -0.64
N ALA A 137 5.11 12.72 -0.80
CA ALA A 137 5.48 13.33 -2.07
C ALA A 137 6.91 12.93 -2.51
N GLY A 138 7.85 12.86 -1.57
CA GLY A 138 9.20 12.34 -1.82
C GLY A 138 9.19 10.88 -2.24
N LEU A 139 8.38 10.04 -1.58
CA LEU A 139 8.18 8.65 -1.97
C LEU A 139 7.62 8.54 -3.40
N ASP A 140 6.56 9.30 -3.72
CA ASP A 140 5.96 9.32 -5.05
C ASP A 140 6.98 9.70 -6.12
N LEU A 141 7.80 10.71 -5.85
CA LEU A 141 8.86 11.15 -6.77
C LEU A 141 9.90 10.05 -7.02
N VAL A 142 10.28 9.30 -5.97
CA VAL A 142 11.18 8.15 -6.09
C VAL A 142 10.51 7.03 -6.89
N ILE A 143 9.27 6.67 -6.57
CA ILE A 143 8.52 5.62 -7.27
C ILE A 143 8.39 5.96 -8.75
N VAL A 144 7.88 7.15 -9.07
CA VAL A 144 7.70 7.62 -10.45
C VAL A 144 9.03 7.65 -11.19
N GLY A 145 10.08 8.18 -10.56
CA GLY A 145 11.43 8.23 -11.13
C GLY A 145 11.96 6.83 -11.45
N VAL A 146 11.95 5.92 -10.48
CA VAL A 146 12.42 4.54 -10.68
C VAL A 146 11.61 3.83 -11.76
N VAL A 147 10.28 3.96 -11.73
CA VAL A 147 9.41 3.30 -12.70
C VAL A 147 9.63 3.87 -14.11
N ILE A 148 9.73 5.18 -14.30
CA ILE A 148 10.01 5.76 -15.62
C ILE A 148 11.36 5.29 -16.15
N PHE A 149 12.43 5.32 -15.35
CA PHE A 149 13.78 4.93 -15.79
C PHE A 149 13.90 3.44 -16.10
N LEU A 150 13.21 2.59 -15.35
CA LEU A 150 13.34 1.13 -15.46
C LEU A 150 12.09 0.47 -16.05
N PHE A 151 11.14 1.24 -16.60
CA PHE A 151 9.82 0.76 -17.02
C PHE A 151 9.89 -0.51 -17.84
N ARG A 152 10.66 -0.52 -18.93
CA ARG A 152 10.79 -1.69 -19.83
C ARG A 152 11.35 -2.93 -19.13
N ARG A 153 12.28 -2.73 -18.19
CA ARG A 153 12.88 -3.83 -17.44
C ARG A 153 11.91 -4.39 -16.39
N LEU A 154 11.23 -3.49 -15.66
CA LEU A 154 10.23 -3.87 -14.67
C LEU A 154 9.02 -4.53 -15.33
N GLU A 155 8.60 -4.05 -16.50
CA GLU A 155 7.55 -4.66 -17.31
C GLU A 155 7.93 -6.09 -17.71
N ALA A 156 9.12 -6.29 -18.30
CA ALA A 156 9.58 -7.60 -18.72
C ALA A 156 9.60 -8.61 -17.56
N VAL A 157 10.22 -8.25 -16.44
CA VAL A 157 10.29 -9.12 -15.24
C VAL A 157 8.91 -9.37 -14.61
N SER A 158 7.97 -8.45 -14.78
CA SER A 158 6.63 -8.61 -14.20
C SER A 158 5.74 -9.56 -15.00
N PHE A 159 5.97 -9.71 -16.30
CA PHE A 159 5.21 -10.61 -17.15
C PHE A 159 5.87 -11.98 -17.32
N ASP A 160 7.19 -12.02 -17.48
CA ASP A 160 7.93 -13.27 -17.72
C ASP A 160 9.37 -13.17 -17.20
N GLU A 161 9.60 -13.71 -16.01
CA GLU A 161 10.93 -13.73 -15.38
C GLU A 161 11.92 -14.62 -16.14
N GLU A 162 11.47 -15.75 -16.70
CA GLU A 162 12.33 -16.68 -17.42
C GLU A 162 12.84 -16.05 -18.71
N PHE A 163 11.94 -15.41 -19.48
CA PHE A 163 12.33 -14.68 -20.67
C PHE A 163 13.28 -13.52 -20.34
N ALA A 164 12.98 -12.74 -19.31
CA ALA A 164 13.85 -11.65 -18.87
C ALA A 164 15.25 -12.14 -18.49
N TRP A 165 15.35 -13.31 -17.85
CA TRP A 165 16.62 -13.93 -17.51
C TRP A 165 17.39 -14.40 -18.76
N VAL A 166 16.72 -15.03 -19.71
CA VAL A 166 17.34 -15.53 -20.97
C VAL A 166 17.96 -14.40 -21.79
N ILE A 167 17.33 -13.21 -21.80
CA ILE A 167 17.87 -12.03 -22.51
C ILE A 167 18.91 -11.25 -21.67
N GLY A 168 19.35 -11.80 -20.54
CA GLY A 168 20.45 -11.26 -19.72
C GLY A 168 20.08 -10.13 -18.79
N MET A 169 18.79 -9.96 -18.45
CA MET A 169 18.39 -8.97 -17.46
C MET A 169 18.74 -9.43 -16.04
N PRO A 170 19.10 -8.51 -15.13
CA PRO A 170 19.34 -8.83 -13.72
C PRO A 170 18.02 -9.03 -12.97
N VAL A 171 17.32 -10.14 -13.23
CA VAL A 171 15.98 -10.44 -12.72
C VAL A 171 15.92 -10.36 -11.20
N GLU A 172 16.89 -10.93 -10.51
CA GLU A 172 16.98 -10.92 -9.05
C GLU A 172 17.01 -9.49 -8.47
N ALA A 173 17.84 -8.63 -9.04
CA ALA A 173 17.93 -7.22 -8.60
C ALA A 173 16.65 -6.44 -8.91
N LEU A 174 15.98 -6.71 -10.03
CA LEU A 174 14.74 -6.05 -10.41
C LEU A 174 13.56 -6.52 -9.55
N SER A 175 13.47 -7.81 -9.25
CA SER A 175 12.47 -8.35 -8.32
C SER A 175 12.66 -7.79 -6.92
N LEU A 176 13.91 -7.76 -6.43
CA LEU A 176 14.23 -7.18 -5.14
C LEU A 176 13.88 -5.68 -5.09
N LEU A 177 14.14 -4.93 -6.17
CA LEU A 177 13.75 -3.52 -6.28
C LEU A 177 12.23 -3.35 -6.20
N LEU A 178 11.45 -4.18 -6.90
CA LEU A 178 9.99 -4.14 -6.83
C LEU A 178 9.49 -4.42 -5.41
N LEU A 179 10.03 -5.44 -4.74
CA LEU A 179 9.67 -5.75 -3.36
C LEU A 179 10.06 -4.62 -2.40
N ALA A 180 11.19 -3.97 -2.61
CA ALA A 180 11.61 -2.80 -1.84
C ALA A 180 10.67 -1.61 -2.06
N LEU A 181 10.20 -1.37 -3.29
CA LEU A 181 9.19 -0.35 -3.57
C LEU A 181 7.86 -0.67 -2.87
N VAL A 182 7.42 -1.93 -2.90
CA VAL A 182 6.21 -2.36 -2.17
C VAL A 182 6.38 -2.13 -0.67
N ALA A 183 7.48 -2.61 -0.08
CA ALA A 183 7.75 -2.47 1.36
C ALA A 183 7.78 -1.00 1.78
N THR A 184 8.50 -0.15 1.04
CA THR A 184 8.62 1.28 1.34
C THR A 184 7.26 1.99 1.21
N THR A 185 6.51 1.69 0.16
CA THR A 185 5.15 2.23 -0.06
C THR A 185 4.23 1.85 1.10
N VAL A 186 4.19 0.58 1.44
CA VAL A 186 3.37 0.07 2.54
C VAL A 186 3.73 0.74 3.86
N VAL A 187 5.02 0.75 4.23
CA VAL A 187 5.47 1.27 5.53
C VAL A 187 5.20 2.77 5.68
N ILE A 188 5.46 3.57 4.65
CA ILE A 188 5.24 5.02 4.71
C ILE A 188 3.74 5.33 4.77
N LEU A 189 2.93 4.64 3.98
CA LEU A 189 1.50 4.91 3.91
C LEU A 189 0.73 4.37 5.12
N ILE A 190 1.17 3.28 5.76
CA ILE A 190 0.53 2.77 6.98
C ILE A 190 0.36 3.87 8.02
N ARG A 191 1.37 4.69 8.21
CA ARG A 191 1.35 5.76 9.23
C ARG A 191 0.31 6.84 8.94
N VAL A 192 -0.14 6.95 7.70
CA VAL A 192 -1.07 7.99 7.24
C VAL A 192 -2.48 7.44 7.10
N VAL A 193 -2.62 6.32 6.43
CA VAL A 193 -3.93 5.75 6.08
C VAL A 193 -4.23 4.43 6.80
N GLY A 194 -3.27 3.84 7.49
CA GLY A 194 -3.39 2.56 8.19
C GLY A 194 -3.18 1.34 7.30
N VAL A 195 -2.92 0.18 7.94
CA VAL A 195 -2.62 -1.08 7.25
C VAL A 195 -3.74 -1.49 6.30
N ILE A 196 -4.98 -1.49 6.79
CA ILE A 196 -6.13 -2.03 6.05
C ILE A 196 -6.41 -1.21 4.79
N LEU A 197 -6.36 0.14 4.90
CA LEU A 197 -6.61 1.01 3.74
C LEU A 197 -5.47 0.95 2.73
N VAL A 198 -4.21 0.85 3.16
CA VAL A 198 -3.07 0.66 2.23
C VAL A 198 -3.23 -0.60 1.41
N LEU A 199 -3.61 -1.73 2.05
CA LEU A 199 -3.83 -2.99 1.35
C LEU A 199 -4.95 -2.89 0.31
N ALA A 200 -6.05 -2.25 0.68
CA ALA A 200 -7.17 -2.03 -0.23
C ALA A 200 -6.79 -1.15 -1.43
N LEU A 201 -6.04 -0.07 -1.19
CA LEU A 201 -5.60 0.86 -2.24
C LEU A 201 -4.53 0.26 -3.17
N LEU A 202 -3.66 -0.62 -2.67
CA LEU A 202 -2.69 -1.32 -3.51
C LEU A 202 -3.32 -2.37 -4.41
N THR A 203 -4.43 -2.98 -3.97
CA THR A 203 -5.00 -4.14 -4.69
C THR A 203 -6.24 -3.79 -5.49
N MET A 204 -7.27 -3.18 -4.88
CA MET A 204 -8.58 -3.00 -5.52
C MET A 204 -8.55 -2.07 -6.74
N PRO A 205 -7.94 -0.86 -6.69
CA PRO A 205 -7.88 0.01 -7.87
C PRO A 205 -7.10 -0.61 -9.03
N ALA A 206 -5.99 -1.29 -8.73
CA ALA A 206 -5.21 -1.99 -9.74
C ALA A 206 -5.96 -3.19 -10.34
N ALA A 207 -6.70 -3.95 -9.53
CA ALA A 207 -7.54 -5.04 -10.01
C ALA A 207 -8.70 -4.54 -10.87
N ILE A 208 -9.32 -3.40 -10.52
CA ILE A 208 -10.31 -2.73 -11.39
C ILE A 208 -9.68 -2.34 -12.73
N ALA A 209 -8.50 -1.69 -12.68
CA ALA A 209 -7.81 -1.26 -13.88
C ALA A 209 -7.44 -2.43 -14.81
N ARG A 210 -7.06 -3.58 -14.24
CA ARG A 210 -6.76 -4.81 -14.98
C ARG A 210 -7.96 -5.35 -15.78
N HIS A 211 -9.19 -5.07 -15.36
CA HIS A 211 -10.37 -5.45 -16.14
C HIS A 211 -10.51 -4.67 -17.46
N TRP A 212 -9.92 -3.47 -17.55
CA TRP A 212 -10.15 -2.51 -18.63
C TRP A 212 -8.90 -2.17 -19.44
N THR A 213 -7.74 -2.72 -19.08
CA THR A 213 -6.46 -2.43 -19.73
C THR A 213 -5.64 -3.68 -19.95
N ASP A 214 -5.00 -3.78 -21.11
CA ASP A 214 -4.17 -4.93 -21.50
C ASP A 214 -2.65 -4.61 -21.39
N SER A 215 -2.29 -3.40 -20.97
CA SER A 215 -0.90 -2.97 -20.85
C SER A 215 -0.63 -2.23 -19.54
N LEU A 216 0.62 -2.32 -19.08
CA LEU A 216 1.02 -1.90 -17.73
C LEU A 216 0.86 -0.38 -17.51
N ALA A 217 1.30 0.45 -18.46
CA ALA A 217 1.26 1.91 -18.30
C ALA A 217 -0.16 2.49 -18.20
N PRO A 218 -1.13 2.16 -19.08
CA PRO A 218 -2.53 2.55 -18.90
C PRO A 218 -3.15 2.00 -17.62
N MET A 219 -2.75 0.77 -17.21
CA MET A 219 -3.22 0.17 -15.97
C MET A 219 -2.80 1.00 -14.75
N MET A 220 -1.55 1.48 -14.68
CA MET A 220 -1.06 2.37 -13.62
C MET A 220 -1.85 3.67 -13.54
N VAL A 221 -2.08 4.31 -14.70
CA VAL A 221 -2.84 5.56 -14.77
C VAL A 221 -4.28 5.34 -14.31
N LEU A 222 -4.94 4.31 -14.82
CA LEU A 222 -6.33 3.99 -14.45
C LEU A 222 -6.44 3.61 -12.98
N ALA A 223 -5.52 2.81 -12.45
CA ALA A 223 -5.47 2.45 -11.03
C ALA A 223 -5.31 3.68 -10.14
N THR A 224 -4.44 4.63 -10.52
CA THR A 224 -4.26 5.90 -9.80
C THR A 224 -5.55 6.71 -9.81
N ILE A 225 -6.21 6.85 -10.96
CA ILE A 225 -7.47 7.58 -11.09
C ILE A 225 -8.57 6.94 -10.23
N VAL A 226 -8.73 5.62 -10.32
CA VAL A 226 -9.73 4.88 -9.52
C VAL A 226 -9.45 5.05 -8.02
N GLY A 227 -8.19 4.90 -7.59
CA GLY A 227 -7.79 5.14 -6.21
C GLY A 227 -8.10 6.56 -5.73
N ALA A 228 -7.76 7.56 -6.54
CA ALA A 228 -8.05 8.97 -6.25
C ALA A 228 -9.56 9.24 -6.13
N VAL A 229 -10.38 8.65 -7.02
CA VAL A 229 -11.84 8.75 -6.96
C VAL A 229 -12.37 8.09 -5.69
N CYS A 230 -11.94 6.86 -5.36
CA CYS A 230 -12.38 6.16 -4.15
C CYS A 230 -12.05 6.96 -2.89
N ILE A 231 -10.85 7.53 -2.79
CA ILE A 231 -10.43 8.34 -1.66
C ILE A 231 -11.27 9.62 -1.57
N THR A 232 -11.38 10.36 -2.67
CA THR A 232 -12.11 11.62 -2.70
C THR A 232 -13.58 11.41 -2.32
N VAL A 233 -14.25 10.47 -2.99
CA VAL A 233 -15.66 10.16 -2.73
C VAL A 233 -15.84 9.64 -1.30
N GLY A 234 -14.96 8.74 -0.83
CA GLY A 234 -15.04 8.18 0.52
C GLY A 234 -14.83 9.22 1.62
N LEU A 235 -13.89 10.17 1.43
CA LEU A 235 -13.67 11.29 2.35
C LEU A 235 -14.93 12.19 2.45
N PHE A 236 -15.48 12.61 1.30
CA PHE A 236 -16.68 13.44 1.29
C PHE A 236 -17.91 12.69 1.80
N PHE A 237 -18.03 11.41 1.51
CA PHE A 237 -19.13 10.58 2.02
C PHE A 237 -19.10 10.44 3.54
N SER A 238 -17.93 10.15 4.13
CA SER A 238 -17.74 10.11 5.58
C SER A 238 -18.05 11.45 6.22
N TRP A 239 -17.56 12.56 5.63
CA TRP A 239 -17.89 13.92 6.08
C TRP A 239 -19.39 14.21 6.04
N MET A 240 -20.07 13.84 4.97
CA MET A 240 -21.50 14.04 4.81
C MET A 240 -22.30 13.26 5.87
N LEU A 241 -21.93 11.99 6.12
CA LEU A 241 -22.59 11.18 7.14
C LEU A 241 -22.44 11.79 8.55
N SER A 242 -21.26 12.28 8.88
CA SER A 242 -21.01 12.93 10.16
C SER A 242 -21.75 14.25 10.29
N SER A 243 -21.71 15.10 9.25
CA SER A 243 -22.29 16.46 9.32
C SER A 243 -23.82 16.51 9.23
N VAL A 244 -24.43 15.59 8.46
CA VAL A 244 -25.90 15.60 8.22
C VAL A 244 -26.64 14.62 9.13
N PHE A 245 -26.08 13.43 9.34
CA PHE A 245 -26.76 12.36 10.07
C PHE A 245 -26.18 12.13 11.47
N SER A 246 -25.15 12.89 11.87
CA SER A 246 -24.43 12.71 13.15
C SER A 246 -23.94 11.27 13.35
N LEU A 247 -23.60 10.60 12.25
CA LEU A 247 -23.05 9.23 12.24
C LEU A 247 -21.55 9.30 12.05
N ASP A 248 -20.79 8.95 13.08
CA ASP A 248 -19.33 8.90 13.03
C ASP A 248 -18.85 7.65 12.31
N VAL A 249 -18.84 7.70 10.96
CA VAL A 249 -18.32 6.63 10.12
C VAL A 249 -16.82 6.88 9.86
N PRO A 250 -15.94 5.95 10.29
CA PRO A 250 -14.51 6.08 10.04
C PRO A 250 -14.20 6.15 8.53
N THR A 251 -13.39 7.12 8.13
CA THR A 251 -13.08 7.40 6.71
C THR A 251 -12.38 6.25 6.00
N GLY A 252 -11.45 5.56 6.67
CA GLY A 252 -10.74 4.42 6.11
C GLY A 252 -11.69 3.31 5.64
N PRO A 253 -12.52 2.74 6.53
CA PRO A 253 -13.55 1.76 6.16
C PRO A 253 -14.50 2.23 5.06
N ALA A 254 -14.91 3.51 5.06
CA ALA A 254 -15.78 4.04 4.00
C ALA A 254 -15.11 3.97 2.62
N ILE A 255 -13.82 4.36 2.52
CA ILE A 255 -13.05 4.28 1.28
C ILE A 255 -12.90 2.82 0.82
N ILE A 256 -12.61 1.89 1.75
CA ILE A 256 -12.44 0.46 1.45
C ILE A 256 -13.74 -0.13 0.87
N LEU A 257 -14.88 0.13 1.52
CA LEU A 257 -16.17 -0.37 1.07
C LEU A 257 -16.55 0.19 -0.31
N LEU A 258 -16.23 1.46 -0.56
CA LEU A 258 -16.44 2.08 -1.87
C LEU A 258 -15.56 1.40 -2.94
N ALA A 259 -14.29 1.15 -2.65
CA ALA A 259 -13.38 0.45 -3.56
C ALA A 259 -13.83 -0.99 -3.82
N ALA A 260 -14.29 -1.70 -2.78
CA ALA A 260 -14.84 -3.05 -2.90
C ALA A 260 -16.10 -3.08 -3.76
N PHE A 261 -17.01 -2.14 -3.57
CA PHE A 261 -18.21 -1.99 -4.41
C PHE A 261 -17.84 -1.68 -5.87
N GLY A 262 -16.88 -0.79 -6.09
CA GLY A 262 -16.34 -0.48 -7.41
C GLY A 262 -15.73 -1.70 -8.09
N TYR A 263 -14.97 -2.51 -7.34
CA TYR A 263 -14.42 -3.77 -7.86
C TYR A 263 -15.52 -4.78 -8.24
N ALA A 264 -16.49 -5.01 -7.36
CA ALA A 264 -17.60 -5.92 -7.63
C ALA A 264 -18.40 -5.48 -8.87
N THR A 265 -18.71 -4.18 -8.98
CA THR A 265 -19.41 -3.61 -10.12
C THR A 265 -18.60 -3.78 -11.42
N SER A 266 -17.31 -3.47 -11.39
CA SER A 266 -16.39 -3.64 -12.52
C SER A 266 -16.33 -5.10 -12.98
N ALA A 267 -16.22 -6.05 -12.04
CA ALA A 267 -16.18 -7.48 -12.34
C ALA A 267 -17.49 -7.98 -12.99
N VAL A 268 -18.65 -7.53 -12.49
CA VAL A 268 -19.96 -7.85 -13.06
C VAL A 268 -20.10 -7.30 -14.47
N ILE A 269 -19.76 -6.02 -14.68
CA ILE A 269 -19.84 -5.38 -16.00
C ILE A 269 -18.95 -6.11 -17.01
N ARG A 270 -17.72 -6.46 -16.63
CA ARG A 270 -16.78 -7.20 -17.49
C ARG A 270 -17.29 -8.58 -17.86
N ARG A 271 -18.04 -9.23 -16.96
CA ARG A 271 -18.66 -10.54 -17.22
C ARG A 271 -19.85 -10.46 -18.17
N ILE A 272 -20.61 -9.35 -18.12
CA ILE A 272 -21.81 -9.14 -18.96
C ILE A 272 -21.40 -8.64 -20.36
N LEU A 273 -20.30 -7.88 -20.46
CA LEU A 273 -19.76 -7.37 -21.72
C LEU A 273 -18.48 -8.14 -22.10
N PRO A 274 -18.56 -9.44 -22.45
CA PRO A 274 -17.40 -10.22 -22.87
C PRO A 274 -17.05 -9.83 -24.31
N GLY A 275 -16.21 -8.83 -24.46
CA GLY A 275 -15.89 -8.37 -25.79
C GLY A 275 -14.81 -7.28 -25.81
N ARG A 276 -13.59 -7.69 -25.49
CA ARG A 276 -12.34 -7.13 -26.04
C ARG A 276 -11.18 -8.00 -25.61
#